data_43fbfed7ce28c63fa848e2ca3aec652a
#
_entry.id   43fbfed7ce28c63fa848e2ca3aec652a
#
_cell.length_a   1.000
_cell.length_b   1.000
_cell.length_c   1.000
_cell.angle_alpha   90.00
_cell.angle_beta   90.00
_cell.angle_gamma   90.00
#
_symmetry.space_group_name_H-M   'P 1'
#
loop_
_entity.id
_entity.type
_entity.pdbx_description
1 polymer ?
#
loop_
_entity_poly.entity_id
_entity_poly.type
_entity_poly.pdbx_seq_one_letter_code
_entity_poly.pdbx_strand_id
1 'polypeptide(L)'
;MLMVVATIGIVTGALTYAIVNVYRNNAYIFESTAAVENARRGLSLSLEHIREASYADDGNYPLGSIASTSITFYSDIDEDGGVERVRIYALNNTLYRETTNAAGNPPSYTGQTPATSTIASFLRNGPT
;
A
#
# COMPACT_ATOMS: atom_id res chain seq x y z
N MET A 1 59.61 -5.87 -5.20
CA MET A 1 58.65 -6.51 -4.23
C MET A 1 57.63 -5.51 -3.70
N LEU A 2 58.01 -4.38 -3.10
CA LEU A 2 57.10 -3.39 -2.52
C LEU A 2 56.07 -2.80 -3.54
N MET A 3 56.51 -2.49 -4.77
CA MET A 3 55.60 -1.97 -5.81
C MET A 3 54.48 -2.96 -6.21
N VAL A 4 54.81 -4.25 -6.27
CA VAL A 4 53.84 -5.27 -6.65
C VAL A 4 52.76 -5.46 -5.58
N VAL A 5 53.14 -5.41 -4.31
CA VAL A 5 52.21 -5.51 -3.19
C VAL A 5 51.29 -4.28 -3.16
N ALA A 6 51.84 -3.10 -3.40
CA ALA A 6 51.03 -1.85 -3.44
C ALA A 6 50.01 -1.86 -4.61
N THR A 7 50.39 -2.29 -5.80
CA THR A 7 49.49 -2.36 -6.96
C THR A 7 48.36 -3.39 -6.73
N ILE A 8 48.67 -4.55 -6.16
CA ILE A 8 47.64 -5.56 -5.82
C ILE A 8 46.65 -4.99 -4.79
N GLY A 9 47.14 -4.26 -3.77
CA GLY A 9 46.29 -3.63 -2.76
C GLY A 9 45.31 -2.61 -3.36
N ILE A 10 45.78 -1.76 -4.28
CA ILE A 10 44.93 -0.75 -4.95
C ILE A 10 43.88 -1.44 -5.85
N VAL A 11 44.27 -2.45 -6.63
CA VAL A 11 43.34 -3.17 -7.52
C VAL A 11 42.27 -3.92 -6.70
N THR A 12 42.66 -4.59 -5.62
CA THR A 12 41.72 -5.29 -4.74
C THR A 12 40.74 -4.32 -4.06
N GLY A 13 41.23 -3.17 -3.59
CA GLY A 13 40.41 -2.12 -3.01
C GLY A 13 39.39 -1.55 -4.01
N ALA A 14 39.81 -1.28 -5.24
CA ALA A 14 38.93 -0.78 -6.30
C ALA A 14 37.86 -1.80 -6.70
N LEU A 15 38.21 -3.09 -6.80
CA LEU A 15 37.26 -4.17 -7.07
C LEU A 15 36.24 -4.33 -5.95
N THR A 16 36.69 -4.29 -4.70
CA THR A 16 35.79 -4.39 -3.53
C THR A 16 34.80 -3.21 -3.51
N TYR A 17 35.26 -2.00 -3.76
CA TYR A 17 34.41 -0.81 -3.85
C TYR A 17 33.38 -0.93 -4.98
N ALA A 18 33.78 -1.39 -6.16
CA ALA A 18 32.88 -1.59 -7.30
C ALA A 18 31.80 -2.65 -6.98
N ILE A 19 32.17 -3.76 -6.38
CA ILE A 19 31.24 -4.83 -5.99
C ILE A 19 30.22 -4.31 -4.97
N VAL A 20 30.68 -3.63 -3.92
CA VAL A 20 29.77 -3.08 -2.88
C VAL A 20 28.78 -2.07 -3.48
N ASN A 21 29.25 -1.25 -4.43
CA ASN A 21 28.39 -0.28 -5.10
C ASN A 21 27.33 -0.92 -6.00
N VAL A 22 27.69 -2.00 -6.71
CA VAL A 22 26.72 -2.80 -7.49
C VAL A 22 25.69 -3.47 -6.59
N TYR A 23 26.09 -4.03 -5.47
CA TYR A 23 25.15 -4.65 -4.51
C TYR A 23 24.18 -3.62 -3.91
N ARG A 24 24.66 -2.43 -3.55
CA ARG A 24 23.80 -1.35 -3.03
C ARG A 24 22.81 -0.86 -4.08
N ASN A 25 23.23 -0.68 -5.32
CA ASN A 25 22.32 -0.29 -6.40
C ASN A 25 21.29 -1.36 -6.74
N ASN A 26 21.67 -2.64 -6.76
CA ASN A 26 20.73 -3.73 -6.98
C ASN A 26 19.67 -3.83 -5.87
N ALA A 27 20.06 -3.73 -4.60
CA ALA A 27 19.11 -3.75 -3.50
C ALA A 27 18.04 -2.64 -3.64
N TYR A 28 18.45 -1.43 -4.03
CA TYR A 28 17.53 -0.30 -4.26
C TYR A 28 16.56 -0.54 -5.43
N ILE A 29 17.03 -1.17 -6.51
CA ILE A 29 16.19 -1.48 -7.68
C ILE A 29 15.15 -2.56 -7.31
N PHE A 30 15.54 -3.60 -6.58
CA PHE A 30 14.62 -4.65 -6.15
C PHE A 30 13.54 -4.13 -5.20
N GLU A 31 13.89 -3.29 -4.24
CA GLU A 31 12.90 -2.66 -3.35
C GLU A 31 11.91 -1.77 -4.10
N SER A 32 12.38 -0.96 -5.05
CA SER A 32 11.51 -0.10 -5.84
C SER A 32 10.58 -0.87 -6.78
N THR A 33 11.06 -1.95 -7.38
CA THR A 33 10.24 -2.81 -8.25
C THR A 33 9.16 -3.54 -7.46
N ALA A 34 9.49 -4.08 -6.29
CA ALA A 34 8.53 -4.74 -5.42
C ALA A 34 7.46 -3.75 -4.90
N ALA A 35 7.85 -2.51 -4.58
CA ALA A 35 6.92 -1.47 -4.15
C ALA A 35 5.92 -1.10 -5.26
N VAL A 36 6.38 -0.95 -6.50
CA VAL A 36 5.52 -0.65 -7.65
C VAL A 36 4.55 -1.80 -7.92
N GLU A 37 5.00 -3.04 -7.85
CA GLU A 37 4.15 -4.22 -8.07
C GLU A 37 3.09 -4.35 -6.97
N ASN A 38 3.45 -4.15 -5.71
CA ASN A 38 2.51 -4.13 -4.60
C ASN A 38 1.49 -3.01 -4.71
N ALA A 39 1.92 -1.81 -5.13
CA ALA A 39 1.03 -0.68 -5.36
C ALA A 39 0.04 -0.95 -6.51
N ARG A 40 0.51 -1.53 -7.61
CA ARG A 40 -0.35 -1.94 -8.74
C ARG A 40 -1.40 -2.95 -8.31
N ARG A 41 -1.00 -3.98 -7.60
CA ARG A 41 -1.89 -5.03 -7.10
C ARG A 41 -2.93 -4.47 -6.14
N GLY A 42 -2.51 -3.65 -5.19
CA GLY A 42 -3.41 -2.96 -4.25
C GLY A 42 -4.40 -2.03 -4.95
N LEU A 43 -3.94 -1.27 -5.96
CA LEU A 43 -4.80 -0.38 -6.72
C LEU A 43 -5.83 -1.16 -7.57
N SER A 44 -5.43 -2.28 -8.19
CA SER A 44 -6.35 -3.13 -8.96
C SER A 44 -7.47 -3.69 -8.09
N LEU A 45 -7.15 -4.24 -6.92
CA LEU A 45 -8.13 -4.74 -5.96
C LEU A 45 -9.06 -3.61 -5.46
N SER A 46 -8.50 -2.44 -5.19
CA SER A 46 -9.30 -1.28 -4.77
C SER A 46 -10.27 -0.81 -5.85
N LEU A 47 -9.87 -0.82 -7.11
CA LEU A 47 -10.73 -0.47 -8.24
C LEU A 47 -11.84 -1.50 -8.47
N GLU A 48 -11.59 -2.78 -8.24
CA GLU A 48 -12.57 -3.84 -8.31
C GLU A 48 -13.68 -3.60 -7.27
N HIS A 49 -13.33 -3.43 -6.02
CA HIS A 49 -14.30 -3.13 -4.95
C HIS A 49 -15.06 -1.81 -5.16
N ILE A 50 -14.41 -0.77 -5.73
CA ILE A 50 -15.12 0.47 -6.08
C ILE A 50 -16.15 0.26 -7.20
N ARG A 51 -15.88 -0.64 -8.16
CA ARG A 51 -16.85 -0.98 -9.22
C ARG A 51 -18.04 -1.78 -8.71
N GLU A 52 -17.86 -2.53 -7.64
CA GLU A 52 -18.87 -3.33 -6.95
C GLU A 52 -19.58 -2.53 -5.85
N ALA A 53 -19.29 -1.22 -5.74
CA ALA A 53 -19.91 -0.38 -4.74
C ALA A 53 -21.44 -0.39 -4.84
N SER A 54 -22.09 -0.66 -3.73
CA SER A 54 -23.53 -0.80 -3.58
C SER A 54 -24.08 0.15 -2.52
N TYR A 55 -25.39 0.22 -2.37
CA TYR A 55 -25.98 0.96 -1.28
C TYR A 55 -25.62 0.30 0.06
N ALA A 56 -25.28 1.13 1.02
CA ALA A 56 -24.97 0.70 2.38
C ALA A 56 -26.19 0.09 3.09
N ASP A 57 -25.99 -0.76 4.06
CA ASP A 57 -27.06 -1.39 4.83
C ASP A 57 -27.89 -0.38 5.64
N ASP A 58 -27.33 0.79 5.96
CA ASP A 58 -28.02 1.92 6.58
C ASP A 58 -28.70 2.87 5.57
N GLY A 59 -28.67 2.54 4.27
CA GLY A 59 -29.28 3.31 3.19
C GLY A 59 -28.42 4.45 2.62
N ASN A 60 -27.17 4.58 3.04
CA ASN A 60 -26.25 5.56 2.46
C ASN A 60 -25.90 5.22 1.00
N TYR A 61 -25.56 6.25 0.22
CA TYR A 61 -25.14 6.09 -1.18
C TYR A 61 -23.84 5.31 -1.30
N PRO A 62 -23.63 4.57 -2.42
CA PRO A 62 -22.44 3.76 -2.66
C PRO A 62 -21.12 4.48 -2.45
N LEU A 63 -21.10 5.80 -2.71
CA LEU A 63 -19.93 6.66 -2.51
C LEU A 63 -20.20 7.59 -1.33
N GLY A 64 -19.49 7.35 -0.22
CA GLY A 64 -19.68 8.11 1.00
C GLY A 64 -18.94 9.45 1.00
N SER A 65 -17.65 9.47 0.67
CA SER A 65 -16.86 10.70 0.63
C SER A 65 -15.60 10.56 -0.22
N ILE A 66 -15.16 11.68 -0.81
CA ILE A 66 -13.88 11.77 -1.52
C ILE A 66 -13.11 12.96 -0.96
N ALA A 67 -11.85 12.72 -0.59
CA ALA A 67 -10.89 13.74 -0.19
C ALA A 67 -9.58 13.56 -0.98
N SER A 68 -8.66 14.51 -0.88
CA SER A 68 -7.39 14.47 -1.61
C SER A 68 -6.54 13.21 -1.34
N THR A 69 -6.68 12.63 -0.15
CA THR A 69 -5.87 11.50 0.33
C THR A 69 -6.69 10.31 0.78
N SER A 70 -8.03 10.36 0.63
CA SER A 70 -8.89 9.26 1.03
C SER A 70 -10.18 9.20 0.21
N ILE A 71 -10.67 7.98 0.06
CA ILE A 71 -11.99 7.70 -0.51
C ILE A 71 -12.74 6.75 0.43
N THR A 72 -14.04 7.01 0.62
CA THR A 72 -14.93 6.12 1.39
C THR A 72 -16.08 5.69 0.49
N PHE A 73 -16.32 4.40 0.43
CA PHE A 73 -17.39 3.79 -0.34
C PHE A 73 -17.95 2.58 0.42
N TYR A 74 -19.01 1.99 -0.10
CA TYR A 74 -19.68 0.85 0.48
C TYR A 74 -19.66 -0.31 -0.51
N SER A 75 -19.22 -1.49 -0.07
CA SER A 75 -19.10 -2.68 -0.90
C SER A 75 -19.10 -3.92 -0.02
N ASP A 76 -19.71 -5.00 -0.48
CA ASP A 76 -19.59 -6.33 0.13
C ASP A 76 -18.26 -6.93 -0.32
N ILE A 77 -17.21 -6.83 0.53
CA ILE A 77 -15.86 -7.27 0.17
C ILE A 77 -15.53 -8.68 0.62
N ASP A 78 -16.29 -9.28 1.49
CA ASP A 78 -16.10 -10.65 1.94
C ASP A 78 -17.20 -11.61 1.45
N GLU A 79 -18.14 -11.08 0.64
CA GLU A 79 -19.23 -11.81 -0.01
C GLU A 79 -20.14 -12.54 1.00
N ASP A 80 -20.30 -11.98 2.20
CA ASP A 80 -21.17 -12.51 3.22
C ASP A 80 -22.62 -12.00 3.12
N GLY A 81 -22.87 -11.06 2.21
CA GLY A 81 -24.15 -10.43 1.93
C GLY A 81 -24.41 -9.18 2.77
N GLY A 82 -23.51 -8.83 3.68
CA GLY A 82 -23.47 -7.54 4.36
C GLY A 82 -22.66 -6.53 3.55
N VAL A 83 -22.98 -5.26 3.65
CA VAL A 83 -22.21 -4.21 2.94
C VAL A 83 -21.33 -3.48 3.93
N GLU A 84 -20.02 -3.54 3.71
CA GLU A 84 -19.03 -2.84 4.54
C GLU A 84 -18.85 -1.40 4.12
N ARG A 85 -18.57 -0.55 5.10
CA ARG A 85 -17.99 0.76 4.85
C ARG A 85 -16.49 0.60 4.68
N VAL A 86 -16.00 0.84 3.47
CA VAL A 86 -14.59 0.75 3.09
C VAL A 86 -14.02 2.14 2.96
N ARG A 87 -12.92 2.41 3.66
CA ARG A 87 -12.15 3.64 3.54
C ARG A 87 -10.74 3.30 3.11
N ILE A 88 -10.31 3.85 1.97
CA ILE A 88 -8.93 3.77 1.50
C ILE A 88 -8.30 5.13 1.71
N TYR A 89 -7.13 5.16 2.37
CA TYR A 89 -6.42 6.41 2.62
C TYR A 89 -4.91 6.23 2.59
N ALA A 90 -4.21 7.31 2.19
CA ALA A 90 -2.76 7.37 2.18
C ALA A 90 -2.25 8.12 3.42
N LEU A 91 -1.32 7.52 4.15
CA LEU A 91 -0.67 8.11 5.31
C LEU A 91 0.80 7.62 5.38
N ASN A 92 1.75 8.57 5.57
CA ASN A 92 3.17 8.26 5.72
C ASN A 92 3.71 7.31 4.64
N ASN A 93 3.46 7.62 3.38
CA ASN A 93 3.88 6.82 2.21
C ASN A 93 3.31 5.39 2.18
N THR A 94 2.22 5.14 2.90
CA THR A 94 1.56 3.84 2.96
C THR A 94 0.08 4.00 2.64
N LEU A 95 -0.46 3.10 1.85
CA LEU A 95 -1.88 3.01 1.52
C LEU A 95 -2.54 2.01 2.45
N TYR A 96 -3.54 2.47 3.16
CA TYR A 96 -4.33 1.67 4.11
C TYR A 96 -5.75 1.46 3.61
N ARG A 97 -6.33 0.35 4.01
CA ARG A 97 -7.76 0.08 3.89
C ARG A 97 -8.33 -0.16 5.28
N GLU A 98 -9.37 0.58 5.61
CA GLU A 98 -10.23 0.35 6.76
C GLU A 98 -11.54 -0.26 6.29
N THR A 99 -11.96 -1.33 6.92
CA THR A 99 -13.24 -2.00 6.68
C THR A 99 -14.05 -1.97 7.95
N THR A 100 -15.31 -1.56 7.86
CA THR A 100 -16.22 -1.48 9.01
C THR A 100 -17.52 -2.15 8.64
N ASN A 101 -17.92 -3.20 9.36
CA ASN A 101 -19.20 -3.87 9.19
C ASN A 101 -20.30 -3.07 9.89
N ALA A 102 -21.50 -3.05 9.31
CA ALA A 102 -22.67 -2.52 9.97
C ALA A 102 -23.09 -3.44 11.14
N ALA A 103 -23.64 -2.86 12.18
CA ALA A 103 -24.23 -3.64 13.28
C ALA A 103 -25.45 -2.95 13.86
N GLY A 104 -26.30 -3.75 14.53
CA GLY A 104 -27.52 -3.28 15.16
C GLY A 104 -28.77 -3.44 14.30
N ASN A 105 -29.90 -2.99 14.84
CA ASN A 105 -31.18 -2.94 14.14
C ASN A 105 -31.90 -1.63 14.51
N PRO A 106 -31.96 -0.66 13.61
CA PRO A 106 -31.46 -0.68 12.23
C PRO A 106 -29.92 -0.78 12.14
N PRO A 107 -29.38 -1.29 11.01
CA PRO A 107 -27.95 -1.39 10.79
C PRO A 107 -27.27 -0.01 10.86
N SER A 108 -26.08 0.07 11.44
CA SER A 108 -25.29 1.32 11.50
C SER A 108 -23.79 1.03 11.58
N TYR A 109 -23.00 1.86 10.91
CA TYR A 109 -21.53 1.86 10.99
C TYR A 109 -21.00 2.74 12.12
N THR A 110 -21.88 3.53 12.77
CA THR A 110 -21.49 4.46 13.82
C THR A 110 -21.11 3.69 15.09
N GLY A 111 -19.94 3.99 15.65
CA GLY A 111 -19.45 3.32 16.86
C GLY A 111 -18.84 1.93 16.65
N GLN A 112 -18.82 1.43 15.41
CA GLN A 112 -18.15 0.18 15.09
C GLN A 112 -16.63 0.37 14.97
N THR A 113 -15.88 -0.65 15.36
CA THR A 113 -14.41 -0.63 15.27
C THR A 113 -13.97 -1.05 13.87
N PRO A 114 -13.22 -0.21 13.14
CA PRO A 114 -12.72 -0.58 11.81
C PRO A 114 -11.58 -1.58 11.90
N ALA A 115 -11.56 -2.55 11.00
CA ALA A 115 -10.41 -3.40 10.73
C ALA A 115 -9.49 -2.69 9.73
N THR A 116 -8.23 -2.44 10.11
CA THR A 116 -7.26 -1.76 9.24
C THR A 116 -6.28 -2.74 8.64
N SER A 117 -6.05 -2.65 7.34
CA SER A 117 -5.05 -3.44 6.60
C SER A 117 -4.19 -2.54 5.73
N THR A 118 -2.93 -2.94 5.51
CA THR A 118 -2.03 -2.25 4.59
C THR A 118 -2.21 -2.82 3.18
N ILE A 119 -2.50 -1.95 2.21
CA ILE A 119 -2.62 -2.34 0.79
C ILE A 119 -1.27 -2.26 0.10
N ALA A 120 -0.56 -1.14 0.30
CA ALA A 120 0.75 -0.90 -0.31
C ALA A 120 1.59 0.00 0.58
N SER A 121 2.90 -0.25 0.62
CA SER A 121 3.90 0.56 1.32
C SER A 121 4.89 1.17 0.32
N PHE A 122 5.67 2.15 0.79
CA PHE A 122 6.69 2.84 -0.01
C PHE A 122 6.15 3.66 -1.19
N LEU A 123 5.00 4.32 -1.03
CA LEU A 123 4.49 5.26 -2.03
C LEU A 123 5.40 6.49 -2.08
N ARG A 124 6.08 6.70 -3.19
CA ARG A 124 7.07 7.78 -3.34
C ARG A 124 6.47 9.20 -3.43
N ASN A 125 5.15 9.30 -3.64
CA ASN A 125 4.42 10.55 -3.80
C ASN A 125 3.28 10.68 -2.78
N GLY A 126 3.40 10.04 -1.61
CA GLY A 126 2.46 10.22 -0.52
C GLY A 126 2.51 11.67 -0.01
N PRO A 127 1.41 12.20 0.53
CA PRO A 127 1.42 13.51 1.19
C PRO A 127 2.39 13.48 2.35
N THR A 128 3.27 14.47 2.40
CA THR A 128 4.17 14.76 3.52
C THR A 128 3.40 15.39 4.66
#